data_76f0759de4319c798d97c576a23d6114
#
_entry.id   76f0759de4319c798d97c576a23d6114
#
_cell.length_a   1.000
_cell.length_b   1.000
_cell.length_c   1.000
_cell.angle_alpha   90.00
_cell.angle_beta   90.00
_cell.angle_gamma   90.00
#
_symmetry.space_group_name_H-M   'P 1'
#
loop_
_entity.id
_entity.type
_entity.pdbx_description
1 polymer ?
#
loop_
_entity_poly.entity_id
_entity_poly.type
_entity_poly.pdbx_seq_one_letter_code
_entity_poly.pdbx_strand_id
1 'polypeptide(L)'
;MAHTTLPPGDSPQRTRQAWSVLIVSTFAFTVCFMVWMMFGVIGIPIKKMLNLNSTQFGLLMSMPVLTGSLVRVPLGIWTDKFGGRIVMAAVMATTVPAIWMMGYATEYWHFLTIGLFVGLAGGSFSVGTPYVARWFPKERQGTAMGVYGAGNSGAAVNKFVAPVLLVAFGWTMVPQVYAAIMLGTLVLFWLFSYSDPAHLVPSNVKFTDQLKALKDPKVLKYCQYYSIVFGGYVALSLWMVQYYVGEYGLDIRVAALLAACFSLPGGVLRAIGGMLSDKYGAHSVTWWVMWVSWICLFLLSYPQTDFTILTVNG
;
A
#
# COMPACT_ATOMS: atom_id res chain seq x y z
N MET A 1 -43.12 -21.12 -17.63
CA MET A 1 -42.72 -19.70 -17.58
C MET A 1 -41.41 -19.65 -16.86
N ALA A 2 -40.30 -19.50 -17.62
CA ALA A 2 -38.97 -19.42 -17.05
C ALA A 2 -38.77 -18.01 -16.48
N HIS A 3 -38.63 -17.91 -15.18
CA HIS A 3 -38.15 -16.70 -14.54
C HIS A 3 -36.71 -16.48 -14.99
N THR A 4 -36.51 -15.62 -15.97
CA THR A 4 -35.23 -15.02 -16.31
C THR A 4 -34.86 -14.12 -15.15
N THR A 5 -34.16 -14.67 -14.15
CA THR A 5 -33.48 -13.86 -13.14
C THR A 5 -32.38 -13.10 -13.86
N LEU A 6 -32.56 -11.81 -14.04
CA LEU A 6 -31.50 -10.89 -14.48
C LEU A 6 -30.25 -11.13 -13.62
N PRO A 7 -29.05 -11.14 -14.22
CA PRO A 7 -27.83 -11.25 -13.43
C PRO A 7 -27.79 -10.14 -12.36
N PRO A 8 -27.30 -10.41 -11.15
CA PRO A 8 -27.41 -9.49 -9.99
C PRO A 8 -26.58 -8.20 -10.13
N GLY A 9 -26.25 -7.77 -11.35
CA GLY A 9 -25.35 -6.65 -11.64
C GLY A 9 -25.97 -5.28 -11.86
N ASP A 10 -27.27 -5.15 -12.15
CA ASP A 10 -27.80 -3.92 -12.77
C ASP A 10 -28.81 -3.14 -11.93
N SER A 11 -28.95 -3.39 -10.63
CA SER A 11 -29.79 -2.52 -9.81
C SER A 11 -29.02 -1.21 -9.47
N PRO A 12 -29.68 -0.03 -9.58
CA PRO A 12 -29.06 1.25 -9.20
C PRO A 12 -28.50 1.24 -7.77
N GLN A 13 -29.13 0.50 -6.87
CA GLN A 13 -28.67 0.32 -5.49
C GLN A 13 -27.36 -0.44 -5.41
N ARG A 14 -27.19 -1.53 -6.16
CA ARG A 14 -25.95 -2.32 -6.17
C ARG A 14 -24.80 -1.52 -6.79
N THR A 15 -25.07 -0.75 -7.85
CA THR A 15 -24.08 0.15 -8.43
C THR A 15 -23.60 1.20 -7.43
N ARG A 16 -24.51 1.82 -6.68
CA ARG A 16 -24.16 2.77 -5.62
C ARG A 16 -23.33 2.13 -4.52
N GLN A 17 -23.67 0.93 -4.09
CA GLN A 17 -22.90 0.17 -3.11
C GLN A 17 -21.50 -0.18 -3.63
N ALA A 18 -21.36 -0.60 -4.89
CA ALA A 18 -20.07 -0.91 -5.51
C ALA A 18 -19.13 0.31 -5.51
N TRP A 19 -19.63 1.48 -5.88
CA TRP A 19 -18.85 2.71 -5.84
C TRP A 19 -18.49 3.13 -4.40
N SER A 20 -19.43 3.00 -3.46
CA SER A 20 -19.15 3.26 -2.04
C SER A 20 -18.05 2.35 -1.52
N VAL A 21 -18.14 1.04 -1.80
CA VAL A 21 -17.09 0.07 -1.44
C VAL A 21 -15.74 0.43 -2.06
N LEU A 22 -15.72 0.79 -3.34
CA LEU A 22 -14.48 1.18 -4.02
C LEU A 22 -13.86 2.41 -3.37
N ILE A 23 -14.62 3.48 -3.19
CA ILE A 23 -14.12 4.76 -2.66
C ILE A 23 -13.60 4.58 -1.23
N VAL A 24 -14.41 3.97 -0.35
CA VAL A 24 -14.00 3.83 1.05
C VAL A 24 -12.87 2.83 1.24
N SER A 25 -12.80 1.78 0.40
CA SER A 25 -11.67 0.83 0.40
C SER A 25 -10.40 1.46 -0.12
N THR A 26 -10.48 2.32 -1.15
CA THR A 26 -9.33 3.08 -1.66
C THR A 26 -8.81 4.03 -0.60
N PHE A 27 -9.70 4.74 0.09
CA PHE A 27 -9.31 5.62 1.19
C PHE A 27 -8.67 4.84 2.35
N ALA A 28 -9.28 3.74 2.78
CA ALA A 28 -8.71 2.86 3.82
C ALA A 28 -7.34 2.32 3.42
N PHE A 29 -7.19 1.89 2.17
CA PHE A 29 -5.90 1.44 1.65
C PHE A 29 -4.86 2.56 1.61
N THR A 30 -5.25 3.78 1.24
CA THR A 30 -4.36 4.96 1.26
C THR A 30 -3.80 5.20 2.66
N VAL A 31 -4.66 5.16 3.68
CA VAL A 31 -4.24 5.34 5.08
C VAL A 31 -3.40 4.17 5.57
N CYS A 32 -3.77 2.93 5.26
CA CYS A 32 -2.94 1.75 5.58
C CYS A 32 -1.55 1.85 4.95
N PHE A 33 -1.47 2.28 3.69
CA PHE A 33 -0.20 2.42 2.98
C PHE A 33 0.63 3.58 3.52
N MET A 34 0.01 4.70 3.90
CA MET A 34 0.65 5.81 4.59
C MET A 34 1.32 5.35 5.88
N VAL A 35 0.60 4.61 6.71
CA VAL A 35 1.10 4.04 7.96
C VAL A 35 2.22 3.05 7.72
N TRP A 36 2.06 2.16 6.74
CA TRP A 36 3.08 1.16 6.40
C TRP A 36 4.40 1.79 5.98
N MET A 37 4.36 2.94 5.30
CA MET A 37 5.54 3.70 4.84
C MET A 37 6.08 4.69 5.88
N MET A 38 5.52 4.76 7.08
CA MET A 38 5.85 5.74 8.12
C MET A 38 7.33 5.74 8.48
N PHE A 39 7.97 4.57 8.57
CA PHE A 39 9.39 4.44 8.90
C PHE A 39 10.32 5.12 7.88
N GLY A 40 9.89 5.30 6.63
CA GLY A 40 10.64 6.05 5.62
C GLY A 40 10.95 7.51 6.00
N VAL A 41 10.19 8.08 6.94
CA VAL A 41 10.39 9.44 7.45
C VAL A 41 10.84 9.41 8.91
N ILE A 42 10.07 8.77 9.81
CA ILE A 42 10.42 8.75 11.25
C ILE A 42 11.65 7.90 11.56
N GLY A 43 12.03 6.98 10.68
CA GLY A 43 13.25 6.18 10.86
C GLY A 43 14.51 7.03 10.96
N ILE A 44 14.55 8.20 10.29
CA ILE A 44 15.73 9.10 10.29
C ILE A 44 16.03 9.65 11.70
N PRO A 45 15.09 10.30 12.41
CA PRO A 45 15.32 10.74 13.79
C PRO A 45 15.53 9.57 14.76
N ILE A 46 14.85 8.43 14.57
CA ILE A 46 15.08 7.23 15.40
C ILE A 46 16.50 6.70 15.24
N LYS A 47 17.03 6.65 14.01
CA LYS A 47 18.44 6.28 13.74
C LYS A 47 19.41 7.16 14.51
N LYS A 48 19.18 8.48 14.51
CA LYS A 48 20.02 9.45 15.23
C LYS A 48 19.89 9.29 16.76
N MET A 49 18.67 9.13 17.26
CA MET A 49 18.38 9.01 18.70
C MET A 49 19.04 7.77 19.31
N LEU A 50 18.99 6.63 18.61
CA LEU A 50 19.51 5.35 19.08
C LEU A 50 20.93 5.04 18.57
N ASN A 51 21.56 5.95 17.82
CA ASN A 51 22.88 5.76 17.18
C ASN A 51 22.96 4.45 16.39
N LEU A 52 21.92 4.12 15.60
CA LEU A 52 21.85 2.85 14.87
C LEU A 52 22.91 2.80 13.76
N ASN A 53 23.60 1.68 13.68
CA ASN A 53 24.44 1.38 12.53
C ASN A 53 23.59 1.06 11.28
N SER A 54 24.21 0.98 10.11
CA SER A 54 23.51 0.77 8.83
C SER A 54 22.71 -0.52 8.80
N THR A 55 23.20 -1.60 9.41
CA THR A 55 22.52 -2.89 9.48
C THR A 55 21.28 -2.83 10.36
N GLN A 56 21.39 -2.24 11.55
CA GLN A 56 20.28 -2.05 12.47
C GLN A 56 19.20 -1.16 11.86
N PHE A 57 19.61 -0.09 11.19
CA PHE A 57 18.67 0.79 10.49
C PHE A 57 17.98 0.07 9.34
N GLY A 58 18.72 -0.71 8.55
CA GLY A 58 18.15 -1.54 7.48
C GLY A 58 17.13 -2.55 8.01
N LEU A 59 17.42 -3.19 9.14
CA LEU A 59 16.49 -4.12 9.79
C LEU A 59 15.22 -3.40 10.27
N LEU A 60 15.37 -2.24 10.93
CA LEU A 60 14.25 -1.41 11.36
C LEU A 60 13.31 -1.06 10.21
N MET A 61 13.85 -0.59 9.09
CA MET A 61 13.07 -0.24 7.89
C MET A 61 12.39 -1.45 7.25
N SER A 62 12.98 -2.63 7.38
CA SER A 62 12.49 -3.86 6.75
C SER A 62 11.40 -4.58 7.55
N MET A 63 11.29 -4.37 8.86
CA MET A 63 10.33 -5.07 9.73
C MET A 63 8.87 -4.93 9.27
N PRO A 64 8.35 -3.72 9.01
CA PRO A 64 6.99 -3.57 8.50
C PRO A 64 6.81 -4.19 7.12
N VAL A 65 7.84 -4.13 6.27
CA VAL A 65 7.79 -4.70 4.91
C VAL A 65 7.73 -6.22 4.97
N LEU A 66 8.51 -6.84 5.84
CA LEU A 66 8.53 -8.28 6.05
C LEU A 66 7.13 -8.81 6.44
N THR A 67 6.57 -8.27 7.51
CA THR A 67 5.23 -8.68 7.95
C THR A 67 4.18 -8.36 6.91
N GLY A 68 4.18 -7.14 6.35
CA GLY A 68 3.24 -6.73 5.31
C GLY A 68 3.27 -7.62 4.07
N SER A 69 4.40 -8.24 3.77
CA SER A 69 4.54 -9.20 2.67
C SER A 69 4.05 -10.59 3.04
N LEU A 70 4.44 -11.11 4.20
CA LEU A 70 4.10 -12.45 4.65
C LEU A 70 2.60 -12.62 4.94
N VAL A 71 1.96 -11.61 5.54
CA VAL A 71 0.54 -11.68 5.91
C VAL A 71 -0.41 -11.61 4.71
N ARG A 72 0.06 -11.24 3.52
CA ARG A 72 -0.78 -11.16 2.31
C ARG A 72 -1.45 -12.48 1.97
N VAL A 73 -0.74 -13.60 2.14
CA VAL A 73 -1.30 -14.93 1.83
C VAL A 73 -2.44 -15.28 2.79
N PRO A 74 -2.24 -15.31 4.13
CA PRO A 74 -3.35 -15.61 5.03
C PRO A 74 -4.49 -14.59 4.96
N LEU A 75 -4.20 -13.29 4.81
CA LEU A 75 -5.24 -12.27 4.71
C LEU A 75 -6.07 -12.42 3.43
N GLY A 76 -5.45 -12.78 2.30
CA GLY A 76 -6.18 -13.09 1.06
C GLY A 76 -7.15 -14.26 1.26
N ILE A 77 -6.69 -15.35 1.87
CA ILE A 77 -7.50 -16.52 2.18
C ILE A 77 -8.64 -16.19 3.16
N TRP A 78 -8.35 -15.40 4.20
CA TRP A 78 -9.38 -14.96 5.14
C TRP A 78 -10.40 -14.02 4.47
N THR A 79 -9.99 -13.20 3.52
CA THR A 79 -10.89 -12.38 2.72
C THR A 79 -11.86 -13.20 1.90
N ASP A 80 -11.40 -14.31 1.34
CA ASP A 80 -12.27 -15.24 0.60
C ASP A 80 -13.26 -15.96 1.53
N LYS A 81 -12.85 -16.24 2.76
CA LYS A 81 -13.66 -17.00 3.74
C LYS A 81 -14.61 -16.12 4.56
N PHE A 82 -14.14 -14.98 5.04
CA PHE A 82 -14.87 -14.12 5.99
C PHE A 82 -15.41 -12.83 5.36
N GLY A 83 -14.98 -12.53 4.12
CA GLY A 83 -15.33 -11.31 3.41
C GLY A 83 -14.39 -10.15 3.69
N GLY A 84 -14.17 -9.33 2.65
CA GLY A 84 -13.19 -8.23 2.70
C GLY A 84 -13.52 -7.14 3.71
N ARG A 85 -14.82 -6.88 3.97
CA ARG A 85 -15.25 -5.90 4.96
C ARG A 85 -14.73 -6.22 6.35
N ILE A 86 -14.92 -7.46 6.80
CA ILE A 86 -14.51 -7.89 8.14
C ILE A 86 -12.99 -7.93 8.26
N VAL A 87 -12.32 -8.52 7.27
CA VAL A 87 -10.86 -8.67 7.31
C VAL A 87 -10.13 -7.32 7.22
N MET A 88 -10.61 -6.40 6.38
CA MET A 88 -10.03 -5.04 6.30
C MET A 88 -10.22 -4.28 7.62
N ALA A 89 -11.41 -4.33 8.21
CA ALA A 89 -11.66 -3.72 9.52
C ALA A 89 -10.77 -4.33 10.61
N ALA A 90 -10.60 -5.66 10.62
CA ALA A 90 -9.72 -6.34 11.57
C ALA A 90 -8.25 -5.93 11.41
N VAL A 91 -7.75 -5.82 10.18
CA VAL A 91 -6.39 -5.32 9.90
C VAL A 91 -6.20 -3.92 10.45
N MET A 92 -7.13 -2.99 10.19
CA MET A 92 -7.04 -1.63 10.72
C MET A 92 -7.14 -1.60 12.25
N ALA A 93 -8.11 -2.33 12.83
CA ALA A 93 -8.31 -2.38 14.27
C ALA A 93 -7.09 -2.94 15.03
N THR A 94 -6.42 -3.96 14.50
CA THR A 94 -5.22 -4.55 15.11
C THR A 94 -3.97 -3.66 14.92
N THR A 95 -3.95 -2.83 13.88
CA THR A 95 -2.82 -1.93 13.62
C THR A 95 -2.87 -0.65 14.47
N VAL A 96 -4.07 -0.15 14.82
CA VAL A 96 -4.23 1.09 15.63
C VAL A 96 -3.42 1.07 16.93
N PRO A 97 -3.55 0.06 17.83
CA PRO A 97 -2.77 0.04 19.06
C PRO A 97 -1.26 -0.05 18.82
N ALA A 98 -0.82 -0.77 17.79
CA ALA A 98 0.59 -0.86 17.44
C ALA A 98 1.16 0.51 17.03
N ILE A 99 0.43 1.26 16.18
CA ILE A 99 0.83 2.61 15.78
C ILE A 99 0.87 3.53 17.00
N TRP A 100 -0.14 3.47 17.86
CA TRP A 100 -0.20 4.30 19.07
C TRP A 100 0.98 4.03 20.01
N MET A 101 1.29 2.75 20.26
CA MET A 101 2.42 2.34 21.10
C MET A 101 3.77 2.76 20.53
N MET A 102 3.90 2.95 19.21
CA MET A 102 5.13 3.42 18.57
C MET A 102 5.60 4.76 19.12
N GLY A 103 4.70 5.66 19.49
CA GLY A 103 5.03 6.95 20.07
C GLY A 103 5.69 6.87 21.46
N TYR A 104 5.61 5.73 22.13
CA TYR A 104 6.20 5.49 23.46
C TYR A 104 7.43 4.57 23.41
N ALA A 105 7.83 4.14 22.21
CA ALA A 105 8.99 3.28 22.05
C ALA A 105 10.29 4.04 22.35
N THR A 106 11.15 3.47 23.19
CA THR A 106 12.42 4.06 23.64
C THR A 106 13.62 3.24 23.24
N GLU A 107 13.46 1.93 23.06
CA GLU A 107 14.53 0.99 22.77
C GLU A 107 14.40 0.40 21.37
N TYR A 108 15.53 -0.01 20.81
CA TYR A 108 15.58 -0.60 19.46
C TYR A 108 14.61 -1.78 19.28
N TRP A 109 14.53 -2.68 20.28
CA TRP A 109 13.64 -3.84 20.23
C TRP A 109 12.17 -3.48 20.27
N HIS A 110 11.78 -2.38 20.94
CA HIS A 110 10.41 -1.88 20.88
C HIS A 110 10.02 -1.51 19.45
N PHE A 111 10.90 -0.77 18.75
CA PHE A 111 10.65 -0.38 17.36
C PHE A 111 10.55 -1.57 16.41
N LEU A 112 11.41 -2.60 16.57
CA LEU A 112 11.35 -3.79 15.74
C LEU A 112 10.04 -4.55 15.96
N THR A 113 9.68 -4.81 17.21
CA THR A 113 8.48 -5.58 17.57
C THR A 113 7.21 -4.86 17.13
N ILE A 114 7.09 -3.56 17.45
CA ILE A 114 5.94 -2.76 17.03
C ILE A 114 5.89 -2.63 15.51
N GLY A 115 7.05 -2.49 14.86
CA GLY A 115 7.18 -2.46 13.40
C GLY A 115 6.58 -3.69 12.72
N LEU A 116 6.72 -4.88 13.30
CA LEU A 116 6.08 -6.10 12.80
C LEU A 116 4.55 -5.98 12.82
N PHE A 117 3.97 -5.45 13.89
CA PHE A 117 2.51 -5.25 13.98
C PHE A 117 2.02 -4.13 13.06
N VAL A 118 2.75 -3.03 12.94
CA VAL A 118 2.46 -1.96 11.96
C VAL A 118 2.50 -2.51 10.54
N GLY A 119 3.35 -3.50 10.29
CA GLY A 119 3.44 -4.20 9.02
C GLY A 119 2.13 -4.84 8.55
N LEU A 120 1.21 -5.19 9.44
CA LEU A 120 -0.11 -5.74 9.09
C LEU A 120 -0.88 -4.82 8.13
N ALA A 121 -0.71 -3.50 8.25
CA ALA A 121 -1.31 -2.53 7.34
C ALA A 121 -0.90 -2.75 5.87
N GLY A 122 0.32 -3.26 5.61
CA GLY A 122 0.79 -3.62 4.27
C GLY A 122 0.04 -4.79 3.61
N GLY A 123 -0.67 -5.59 4.41
CA GLY A 123 -1.55 -6.65 3.93
C GLY A 123 -2.89 -6.17 3.37
N SER A 124 -3.27 -4.91 3.60
CA SER A 124 -4.56 -4.34 3.17
C SER A 124 -4.79 -4.43 1.66
N PHE A 125 -3.72 -4.41 0.85
CA PHE A 125 -3.83 -4.58 -0.60
C PHE A 125 -4.40 -5.94 -0.98
N SER A 126 -3.94 -7.02 -0.35
CA SER A 126 -4.43 -8.38 -0.64
C SER A 126 -5.85 -8.63 -0.15
N VAL A 127 -6.32 -7.84 0.80
CA VAL A 127 -7.71 -7.86 1.28
C VAL A 127 -8.63 -7.10 0.34
N GLY A 128 -8.27 -5.87 0.01
CA GLY A 128 -9.14 -5.00 -0.78
C GLY A 128 -9.24 -5.37 -2.24
N THR A 129 -8.17 -5.94 -2.84
CA THR A 129 -8.18 -6.36 -4.24
C THR A 129 -9.31 -7.36 -4.54
N PRO A 130 -9.40 -8.54 -3.92
CA PRO A 130 -10.50 -9.45 -4.17
C PRO A 130 -11.86 -8.90 -3.68
N TYR A 131 -11.86 -8.12 -2.60
CA TYR A 131 -13.08 -7.51 -2.08
C TYR A 131 -13.71 -6.54 -3.07
N VAL A 132 -12.95 -5.61 -3.61
CA VAL A 132 -13.43 -4.63 -4.61
C VAL A 132 -13.75 -5.31 -5.93
N ALA A 133 -12.92 -6.26 -6.39
CA ALA A 133 -13.13 -6.96 -7.67
C ALA A 133 -14.49 -7.65 -7.76
N ARG A 134 -15.03 -8.16 -6.63
CA ARG A 134 -16.34 -8.83 -6.58
C ARG A 134 -17.55 -7.91 -6.81
N TRP A 135 -17.36 -6.61 -6.63
CA TRP A 135 -18.42 -5.61 -6.83
C TRP A 135 -18.52 -5.12 -8.27
N PHE A 136 -17.52 -5.41 -9.12
CA PHE A 136 -17.46 -4.92 -10.49
C PHE A 136 -17.47 -6.06 -11.51
N PRO A 137 -18.15 -5.90 -12.66
CA PRO A 137 -18.12 -6.85 -13.75
C PRO A 137 -16.71 -6.92 -14.35
N LYS A 138 -16.40 -8.05 -15.03
CA LYS A 138 -15.04 -8.33 -15.57
C LYS A 138 -14.52 -7.21 -16.48
N GLU A 139 -15.41 -6.60 -17.26
CA GLU A 139 -15.11 -5.54 -18.23
C GLU A 139 -14.65 -4.23 -17.59
N ARG A 140 -14.95 -4.04 -16.29
CA ARG A 140 -14.59 -2.83 -15.52
C ARG A 140 -13.67 -3.13 -14.34
N GLN A 141 -13.21 -4.35 -14.20
CA GLN A 141 -12.32 -4.71 -13.08
C GLN A 141 -10.96 -4.03 -13.17
N GLY A 142 -10.40 -3.81 -14.37
CA GLY A 142 -9.17 -3.08 -14.55
C GLY A 142 -9.26 -1.65 -14.02
N THR A 143 -10.33 -0.94 -14.36
CA THR A 143 -10.60 0.42 -13.85
C THR A 143 -10.77 0.41 -12.32
N ALA A 144 -11.60 -0.51 -11.79
CA ALA A 144 -11.83 -0.60 -10.34
C ALA A 144 -10.54 -0.93 -9.57
N MET A 145 -9.73 -1.86 -10.08
CA MET A 145 -8.44 -2.22 -9.48
C MET A 145 -7.41 -1.10 -9.61
N GLY A 146 -7.43 -0.36 -10.72
CA GLY A 146 -6.59 0.81 -10.91
C GLY A 146 -6.91 1.92 -9.91
N VAL A 147 -8.19 2.24 -9.71
CA VAL A 147 -8.66 3.21 -8.71
C VAL A 147 -8.29 2.74 -7.30
N TYR A 148 -8.56 1.48 -6.97
CA TYR A 148 -8.14 0.93 -5.67
C TYR A 148 -6.62 1.00 -5.51
N GLY A 149 -5.87 0.66 -6.56
CA GLY A 149 -4.41 0.73 -6.58
C GLY A 149 -3.84 2.15 -6.41
N ALA A 150 -4.62 3.19 -6.74
CA ALA A 150 -4.25 4.58 -6.48
C ALA A 150 -4.04 4.87 -4.99
N GLY A 151 -4.57 4.03 -4.09
CA GLY A 151 -4.29 4.08 -2.65
C GLY A 151 -2.80 3.93 -2.29
N ASN A 152 -1.95 3.41 -3.20
CA ASN A 152 -0.49 3.46 -3.03
C ASN A 152 0.06 4.89 -2.92
N SER A 153 -0.70 5.92 -3.34
CA SER A 153 -0.37 7.33 -3.09
C SER A 153 -0.25 7.66 -1.59
N GLY A 154 -0.71 6.78 -0.69
CA GLY A 154 -0.42 6.87 0.75
C GLY A 154 1.06 7.03 1.08
N ALA A 155 1.98 6.48 0.25
CA ALA A 155 3.41 6.74 0.38
C ALA A 155 3.77 8.22 0.19
N ALA A 156 3.11 8.91 -0.73
CA ALA A 156 3.29 10.35 -0.92
C ALA A 156 2.63 11.14 0.21
N VAL A 157 1.41 10.76 0.62
CA VAL A 157 0.73 11.38 1.76
C VAL A 157 1.60 11.34 3.01
N ASN A 158 2.25 10.20 3.29
CA ASN A 158 3.23 10.09 4.37
C ASN A 158 4.36 11.13 4.26
N LYS A 159 4.89 11.33 3.03
CA LYS A 159 5.99 12.28 2.79
C LYS A 159 5.58 13.76 2.90
N PHE A 160 4.29 14.06 2.73
CA PHE A 160 3.77 15.41 2.97
C PHE A 160 3.44 15.64 4.45
N VAL A 161 2.81 14.66 5.11
CA VAL A 161 2.28 14.81 6.47
C VAL A 161 3.35 14.59 7.53
N ALA A 162 4.12 13.49 7.44
CA ALA A 162 5.05 13.11 8.49
C ALA A 162 6.16 14.13 8.76
N PRO A 163 6.83 14.77 7.74
CA PRO A 163 7.86 15.77 8.01
C PRO A 163 7.31 17.04 8.67
N VAL A 164 6.08 17.42 8.33
CA VAL A 164 5.43 18.59 8.95
C VAL A 164 5.18 18.33 10.44
N LEU A 165 4.59 17.18 10.76
CA LEU A 165 4.35 16.77 12.16
C LEU A 165 5.66 16.59 12.93
N LEU A 166 6.67 15.99 12.30
CA LEU A 166 7.97 15.72 12.89
C LEU A 166 8.68 17.02 13.28
N VAL A 167 8.68 18.04 12.41
CA VAL A 167 9.35 19.30 12.68
C VAL A 167 8.56 20.17 13.65
N ALA A 168 7.22 20.12 13.61
CA ALA A 168 6.38 20.95 14.50
C ALA A 168 6.25 20.37 15.90
N PHE A 169 6.15 19.04 16.05
CA PHE A 169 5.78 18.39 17.31
C PHE A 169 6.72 17.25 17.74
N GLY A 170 7.74 16.97 16.94
CA GLY A 170 8.63 15.83 17.16
C GLY A 170 8.13 14.52 16.55
N TRP A 171 9.02 13.53 16.50
CA TRP A 171 8.74 12.27 15.80
C TRP A 171 7.65 11.42 16.50
N THR A 172 7.50 11.52 17.81
CA THR A 172 6.51 10.76 18.61
C THR A 172 5.07 11.09 18.26
N MET A 173 4.83 12.33 17.81
CA MET A 173 3.49 12.79 17.44
C MET A 173 3.02 12.18 16.10
N VAL A 174 3.94 11.80 15.22
CA VAL A 174 3.60 11.22 13.93
C VAL A 174 2.78 9.93 14.09
N PRO A 175 3.24 8.89 14.81
CA PRO A 175 2.46 7.68 15.01
C PRO A 175 1.16 7.95 15.77
N GLN A 176 1.11 8.86 16.72
CA GLN A 176 -0.11 9.17 17.49
C GLN A 176 -1.21 9.76 16.57
N VAL A 177 -0.85 10.75 15.74
CA VAL A 177 -1.77 11.32 14.74
C VAL A 177 -2.20 10.25 13.72
N TYR A 178 -1.27 9.39 13.28
CA TYR A 178 -1.59 8.32 12.34
C TYR A 178 -2.53 7.27 12.95
N ALA A 179 -2.39 6.95 14.23
CA ALA A 179 -3.32 6.08 14.93
C ALA A 179 -4.74 6.68 14.98
N ALA A 180 -4.85 7.99 15.26
CA ALA A 180 -6.14 8.68 15.25
C ALA A 180 -6.77 8.71 13.85
N ILE A 181 -5.99 8.99 12.81
CA ILE A 181 -6.44 8.93 11.41
C ILE A 181 -6.90 7.52 11.04
N MET A 182 -6.13 6.48 11.41
CA MET A 182 -6.48 5.09 11.15
C MET A 182 -7.77 4.69 11.86
N LEU A 183 -7.96 5.10 13.11
CA LEU A 183 -9.20 4.84 13.86
C LEU A 183 -10.41 5.51 13.20
N GLY A 184 -10.29 6.80 12.82
CA GLY A 184 -11.33 7.50 12.06
C GLY A 184 -11.64 6.81 10.73
N THR A 185 -10.60 6.34 10.03
CA THR A 185 -10.74 5.59 8.78
C THR A 185 -11.46 4.26 8.99
N LEU A 186 -11.15 3.54 10.07
CA LEU A 186 -11.86 2.31 10.44
C LEU A 186 -13.36 2.55 10.62
N VAL A 187 -13.74 3.62 11.32
CA VAL A 187 -15.15 3.99 11.53
C VAL A 187 -15.83 4.32 10.19
N LEU A 188 -15.21 5.17 9.38
CA LEU A 188 -15.73 5.52 8.05
C LEU A 188 -15.85 4.29 7.14
N PHE A 189 -14.85 3.44 7.13
CA PHE A 189 -14.86 2.20 6.37
C PHE A 189 -16.02 1.30 6.81
N TRP A 190 -16.21 1.11 8.11
CA TRP A 190 -17.29 0.28 8.63
C TRP A 190 -18.69 0.81 8.30
N LEU A 191 -18.88 2.13 8.30
CA LEU A 191 -20.16 2.77 7.99
C LEU A 191 -20.52 2.70 6.50
N PHE A 192 -19.55 2.85 5.60
CA PHE A 192 -19.79 2.99 4.16
C PHE A 192 -19.40 1.76 3.33
N SER A 193 -18.88 0.70 3.95
CA SER A 193 -18.59 -0.56 3.26
C SER A 193 -19.77 -1.54 3.39
N TYR A 194 -19.89 -2.43 2.41
CA TYR A 194 -20.95 -3.43 2.37
C TYR A 194 -20.36 -4.83 2.25
N SER A 195 -21.06 -5.83 2.79
CA SER A 195 -20.71 -7.25 2.64
C SER A 195 -21.49 -7.87 1.49
N ASP A 196 -20.83 -8.71 0.69
CA ASP A 196 -21.49 -9.54 -0.32
C ASP A 196 -21.23 -11.03 -0.01
N PRO A 197 -22.12 -11.66 0.77
CA PRO A 197 -21.95 -13.06 1.17
C PRO A 197 -22.06 -14.06 0.00
N ALA A 198 -22.66 -13.66 -1.13
CA ALA A 198 -22.86 -14.52 -2.29
C ALA A 198 -21.54 -14.96 -2.97
N HIS A 199 -20.45 -14.25 -2.72
CA HIS A 199 -19.15 -14.49 -3.34
C HIS A 199 -18.11 -15.09 -2.37
N LEU A 200 -18.52 -15.54 -1.19
CA LEU A 200 -17.60 -16.17 -0.25
C LEU A 200 -17.31 -17.62 -0.66
N VAL A 201 -16.06 -18.03 -0.46
CA VAL A 201 -15.66 -19.43 -0.71
C VAL A 201 -16.30 -20.33 0.34
N PRO A 202 -16.87 -21.48 -0.05
CA PRO A 202 -17.41 -22.45 0.90
C PRO A 202 -16.41 -22.84 1.97
N SER A 203 -16.88 -22.99 3.22
CA SER A 203 -16.02 -23.27 4.39
C SER A 203 -15.27 -24.61 4.34
N ASN A 204 -15.66 -25.51 3.43
CA ASN A 204 -15.03 -26.84 3.24
C ASN A 204 -13.72 -26.77 2.40
N VAL A 205 -13.40 -25.66 1.76
CA VAL A 205 -12.14 -25.49 1.02
C VAL A 205 -10.99 -25.35 2.03
N LYS A 206 -10.05 -26.30 1.98
CA LYS A 206 -8.90 -26.32 2.88
C LYS A 206 -7.87 -25.25 2.48
N PHE A 207 -7.21 -24.66 3.47
CA PHE A 207 -6.10 -23.73 3.28
C PHE A 207 -5.00 -24.30 2.36
N THR A 208 -4.68 -25.58 2.52
CA THR A 208 -3.68 -26.29 1.70
C THR A 208 -4.05 -26.37 0.22
N ASP A 209 -5.35 -26.41 -0.11
CA ASP A 209 -5.81 -26.46 -1.49
C ASP A 209 -5.67 -25.11 -2.19
N GLN A 210 -5.84 -24.01 -1.47
CA GLN A 210 -5.62 -22.67 -1.99
C GLN A 210 -4.12 -22.41 -2.25
N LEU A 211 -3.23 -22.96 -1.41
CA LEU A 211 -1.78 -22.88 -1.62
C LEU A 211 -1.29 -23.65 -2.86
N LYS A 212 -2.09 -24.59 -3.39
CA LYS A 212 -1.74 -25.29 -4.65
C LYS A 212 -1.61 -24.32 -5.83
N ALA A 213 -2.28 -23.16 -5.82
CA ALA A 213 -2.13 -22.13 -6.83
C ALA A 213 -0.67 -21.64 -6.98
N LEU A 214 0.12 -21.67 -5.91
CA LEU A 214 1.55 -21.31 -5.95
C LEU A 214 2.41 -22.30 -6.77
N LYS A 215 1.88 -23.48 -7.11
CA LYS A 215 2.57 -24.45 -7.96
C LYS A 215 2.35 -24.19 -9.47
N ASP A 216 1.39 -23.30 -9.82
CA ASP A 216 1.13 -22.96 -11.23
C ASP A 216 2.24 -22.01 -11.73
N PRO A 217 2.98 -22.39 -12.81
CA PRO A 217 4.03 -21.54 -13.39
C PRO A 217 3.52 -20.17 -13.85
N LYS A 218 2.24 -20.06 -14.26
CA LYS A 218 1.64 -18.79 -14.64
C LYS A 218 1.51 -17.86 -13.45
N VAL A 219 1.08 -18.38 -12.29
CA VAL A 219 0.99 -17.62 -11.05
C VAL A 219 2.37 -17.12 -10.62
N LEU A 220 3.39 -18.00 -10.66
CA LEU A 220 4.77 -17.62 -10.31
C LEU A 220 5.31 -16.52 -11.23
N LYS A 221 5.03 -16.60 -12.54
CA LYS A 221 5.42 -15.57 -13.51
C LYS A 221 4.81 -14.20 -13.18
N TYR A 222 3.51 -14.15 -12.86
CA TYR A 222 2.85 -12.90 -12.46
C TYR A 222 3.35 -12.39 -11.10
N CYS A 223 3.64 -13.27 -10.15
CA CYS A 223 4.27 -12.91 -8.89
C CYS A 223 5.64 -12.25 -9.12
N GLN A 224 6.44 -12.78 -10.04
CA GLN A 224 7.74 -12.20 -10.40
C GLN A 224 7.59 -10.79 -11.00
N TYR A 225 6.66 -10.59 -11.95
CA TYR A 225 6.41 -9.26 -12.51
C TYR A 225 5.96 -8.27 -11.45
N TYR A 226 5.06 -8.69 -10.57
CA TYR A 226 4.59 -7.86 -9.48
C TYR A 226 5.71 -7.53 -8.49
N SER A 227 6.57 -8.48 -8.17
CA SER A 227 7.72 -8.27 -7.28
C SER A 227 8.69 -7.23 -7.82
N ILE A 228 8.96 -7.21 -9.13
CA ILE A 228 9.84 -6.23 -9.76
C ILE A 228 9.20 -4.84 -9.70
N VAL A 229 7.97 -4.70 -10.19
CA VAL A 229 7.32 -3.38 -10.31
C VAL A 229 6.93 -2.82 -8.94
N PHE A 230 6.24 -3.62 -8.13
CA PHE A 230 5.78 -3.17 -6.82
C PHE A 230 6.90 -3.15 -5.78
N GLY A 231 7.78 -4.14 -5.78
CA GLY A 231 8.94 -4.18 -4.90
C GLY A 231 9.88 -3.01 -5.14
N GLY A 232 10.18 -2.67 -6.40
CA GLY A 232 10.94 -1.48 -6.78
C GLY A 232 10.27 -0.19 -6.30
N TYR A 233 8.95 -0.06 -6.51
CA TYR A 233 8.18 1.09 -6.01
C TYR A 233 8.26 1.23 -4.48
N VAL A 234 8.09 0.14 -3.74
CA VAL A 234 8.15 0.13 -2.27
C VAL A 234 9.56 0.49 -1.79
N ALA A 235 10.60 -0.14 -2.36
CA ALA A 235 11.98 0.13 -1.99
C ALA A 235 12.34 1.60 -2.19
N LEU A 236 12.12 2.15 -3.39
CA LEU A 236 12.40 3.55 -3.67
C LEU A 236 11.53 4.48 -2.80
N SER A 237 10.25 4.17 -2.61
CA SER A 237 9.39 4.97 -1.74
C SER A 237 9.86 5.01 -0.30
N LEU A 238 10.47 3.94 0.20
CA LEU A 238 10.93 3.85 1.58
C LEU A 238 12.29 4.53 1.78
N TRP A 239 13.22 4.36 0.82
CA TRP A 239 14.62 4.76 0.99
C TRP A 239 14.98 6.12 0.40
N MET A 240 14.21 6.68 -0.54
CA MET A 240 14.58 7.93 -1.22
C MET A 240 14.75 9.12 -0.27
N VAL A 241 13.93 9.25 0.80
CA VAL A 241 14.08 10.35 1.76
C VAL A 241 15.43 10.25 2.47
N GLN A 242 15.78 9.05 2.94
CA GLN A 242 17.09 8.81 3.59
C GLN A 242 18.26 9.05 2.63
N TYR A 243 18.10 8.67 1.37
CA TYR A 243 19.09 8.88 0.32
C TYR A 243 19.35 10.38 0.12
N TYR A 244 18.31 11.18 -0.07
CA TYR A 244 18.46 12.62 -0.26
C TYR A 244 19.03 13.34 0.97
N VAL A 245 18.66 12.93 2.16
CA VAL A 245 19.23 13.48 3.40
C VAL A 245 20.69 13.06 3.58
N GLY A 246 21.03 11.79 3.28
CA GLY A 246 22.37 11.25 3.51
C GLY A 246 23.40 11.68 2.49
N GLU A 247 23.06 11.63 1.20
CA GLU A 247 24.00 11.91 0.10
C GLU A 247 24.09 13.39 -0.25
N TYR A 248 22.96 14.12 -0.19
CA TYR A 248 22.89 15.51 -0.60
C TYR A 248 22.77 16.48 0.57
N GLY A 249 22.68 16.00 1.81
CA GLY A 249 22.56 16.86 3.01
C GLY A 249 21.27 17.71 3.05
N LEU A 250 20.23 17.32 2.32
CA LEU A 250 19.00 18.10 2.22
C LEU A 250 18.20 18.05 3.53
N ASP A 251 17.48 19.14 3.80
CA ASP A 251 16.49 19.16 4.87
C ASP A 251 15.42 18.09 4.64
N ILE A 252 14.94 17.49 5.74
CA ILE A 252 14.00 16.35 5.66
C ILE A 252 12.70 16.70 4.93
N ARG A 253 12.23 17.96 5.00
CA ARG A 253 11.04 18.41 4.29
C ARG A 253 11.26 18.44 2.78
N VAL A 254 12.40 18.96 2.34
CA VAL A 254 12.78 19.03 0.92
C VAL A 254 13.01 17.63 0.38
N ALA A 255 13.75 16.80 1.10
CA ALA A 255 14.00 15.39 0.74
C ALA A 255 12.70 14.59 0.62
N ALA A 256 11.76 14.79 1.53
CA ALA A 256 10.47 14.13 1.47
C ALA A 256 9.61 14.63 0.30
N LEU A 257 9.63 15.93 0.00
CA LEU A 257 8.93 16.51 -1.15
C LEU A 257 9.44 15.91 -2.46
N LEU A 258 10.75 15.84 -2.65
CA LEU A 258 11.37 15.23 -3.82
C LEU A 258 11.00 13.74 -3.94
N ALA A 259 11.06 13.01 -2.84
CA ALA A 259 10.64 11.61 -2.81
C ALA A 259 9.12 11.44 -3.06
N ALA A 260 8.29 12.43 -2.73
CA ALA A 260 6.87 12.44 -3.05
C ALA A 260 6.61 12.62 -4.55
N CYS A 261 7.45 13.37 -5.28
CA CYS A 261 7.37 13.51 -6.73
C CYS A 261 7.50 12.16 -7.46
N PHE A 262 8.19 11.19 -6.88
CA PHE A 262 8.20 9.81 -7.37
C PHE A 262 6.94 9.03 -6.93
N SER A 263 6.61 9.11 -5.63
CA SER A 263 5.59 8.24 -5.03
C SER A 263 4.16 8.62 -5.43
N LEU A 264 3.88 9.90 -5.63
CA LEU A 264 2.54 10.39 -5.97
C LEU A 264 2.10 9.94 -7.36
N PRO A 265 2.88 10.22 -8.43
CA PRO A 265 2.53 9.72 -9.76
C PRO A 265 2.47 8.19 -9.80
N GLY A 266 3.43 7.49 -9.18
CA GLY A 266 3.45 6.03 -9.12
C GLY A 266 2.23 5.40 -8.43
N GLY A 267 1.58 6.13 -7.52
CA GLY A 267 0.29 5.75 -6.94
C GLY A 267 -0.89 6.09 -7.86
N VAL A 268 -1.05 7.36 -8.21
CA VAL A 268 -2.24 7.90 -8.91
C VAL A 268 -2.39 7.37 -10.33
N LEU A 269 -1.29 7.25 -11.09
CA LEU A 269 -1.31 6.76 -12.47
C LEU A 269 -1.80 5.33 -12.62
N ARG A 270 -1.90 4.56 -11.52
CA ARG A 270 -2.50 3.21 -11.53
C ARG A 270 -3.96 3.22 -11.97
N ALA A 271 -4.72 4.27 -11.63
CA ALA A 271 -6.09 4.42 -12.11
C ALA A 271 -6.14 4.53 -13.64
N ILE A 272 -5.24 5.33 -14.23
CA ILE A 272 -5.12 5.45 -15.69
C ILE A 272 -4.66 4.12 -16.30
N GLY A 273 -3.67 3.45 -15.70
CA GLY A 273 -3.21 2.12 -16.14
C GLY A 273 -4.31 1.08 -16.14
N GLY A 274 -5.20 1.11 -15.13
CA GLY A 274 -6.37 0.23 -15.08
C GLY A 274 -7.36 0.48 -16.22
N MET A 275 -7.69 1.75 -16.49
CA MET A 275 -8.55 2.12 -17.63
C MET A 275 -7.93 1.73 -19.00
N LEU A 276 -6.63 1.93 -19.16
CA LEU A 276 -5.91 1.52 -20.36
C LEU A 276 -5.89 -0.01 -20.51
N SER A 277 -5.78 -0.75 -19.40
CA SER A 277 -5.82 -2.21 -19.40
C SER A 277 -7.18 -2.75 -19.83
N ASP A 278 -8.27 -2.11 -19.42
CA ASP A 278 -9.63 -2.48 -19.88
C ASP A 278 -9.80 -2.21 -21.38
N LYS A 279 -9.16 -1.16 -21.93
CA LYS A 279 -9.29 -0.75 -23.32
C LYS A 279 -8.35 -1.50 -24.29
N TYR A 280 -7.09 -1.69 -23.91
CA TYR A 280 -6.03 -2.20 -24.78
C TYR A 280 -5.51 -3.59 -24.39
N GLY A 281 -6.05 -4.15 -23.31
CA GLY A 281 -5.62 -5.41 -22.72
C GLY A 281 -4.44 -5.28 -21.74
N ALA A 282 -4.56 -5.99 -20.63
CA ALA A 282 -3.58 -5.93 -19.54
C ALA A 282 -2.16 -6.33 -19.96
N HIS A 283 -2.03 -7.31 -20.89
CA HIS A 283 -0.72 -7.77 -21.39
C HIS A 283 0.04 -6.65 -22.09
N SER A 284 -0.61 -5.95 -23.04
CA SER A 284 0.02 -4.88 -23.82
C SER A 284 0.45 -3.72 -22.93
N VAL A 285 -0.43 -3.29 -22.02
CA VAL A 285 -0.13 -2.18 -21.09
C VAL A 285 1.02 -2.56 -20.16
N THR A 286 1.04 -3.78 -19.62
CA THR A 286 2.13 -4.24 -18.74
C THR A 286 3.46 -4.28 -19.49
N TRP A 287 3.46 -4.74 -20.76
CA TRP A 287 4.66 -4.78 -21.58
C TRP A 287 5.28 -3.39 -21.78
N TRP A 288 4.48 -2.40 -22.13
CA TRP A 288 4.95 -1.02 -22.28
C TRP A 288 5.45 -0.42 -20.96
N VAL A 289 4.75 -0.64 -19.88
CA VAL A 289 5.16 -0.17 -18.55
C VAL A 289 6.52 -0.76 -18.15
N MET A 290 6.75 -2.06 -18.41
CA MET A 290 8.03 -2.72 -18.11
C MET A 290 9.18 -2.12 -18.92
N TRP A 291 8.97 -1.83 -20.22
CA TRP A 291 9.99 -1.18 -21.05
C TRP A 291 10.34 0.21 -20.57
N VAL A 292 9.33 1.04 -20.29
CA VAL A 292 9.56 2.40 -19.77
C VAL A 292 10.28 2.33 -18.41
N SER A 293 9.87 1.43 -17.52
CA SER A 293 10.52 1.24 -16.22
C SER A 293 11.98 0.82 -16.37
N TRP A 294 12.29 -0.06 -17.31
CA TRP A 294 13.66 -0.49 -17.58
C TRP A 294 14.53 0.67 -18.06
N ILE A 295 14.04 1.48 -19.00
CA ILE A 295 14.75 2.67 -19.48
C ILE A 295 15.00 3.65 -18.33
N CYS A 296 13.97 3.94 -17.51
CA CYS A 296 14.11 4.86 -16.38
C CYS A 296 15.12 4.35 -15.33
N LEU A 297 15.13 3.05 -15.02
CA LEU A 297 16.10 2.45 -14.10
C LEU A 297 17.53 2.48 -14.68
N PHE A 298 17.66 2.27 -15.99
CA PHE A 298 18.95 2.39 -16.67
C PHE A 298 19.49 3.82 -16.57
N LEU A 299 18.64 4.83 -16.84
CA LEU A 299 19.02 6.23 -16.66
C LEU A 299 19.37 6.57 -15.21
N LEU A 300 18.65 6.02 -14.24
CA LEU A 300 18.92 6.23 -12.82
C LEU A 300 20.23 5.58 -12.36
N SER A 301 20.73 4.58 -13.06
CA SER A 301 22.01 3.90 -12.73
C SER A 301 23.25 4.75 -13.03
N TYR A 302 23.11 5.79 -13.85
CA TYR A 302 24.23 6.74 -14.08
C TYR A 302 24.37 7.66 -12.86
N PRO A 303 25.58 7.83 -12.33
CA PRO A 303 25.80 8.74 -11.21
C PRO A 303 25.46 10.17 -11.64
N GLN A 304 24.47 10.74 -11.00
CA GLN A 304 24.09 12.13 -11.19
C GLN A 304 25.12 13.00 -10.47
N THR A 305 26.11 13.50 -11.20
CA THR A 305 27.14 14.39 -10.65
C THR A 305 26.65 15.79 -10.36
N ASP A 306 25.54 16.22 -10.97
CA ASP A 306 24.96 17.54 -10.79
C ASP A 306 23.49 17.47 -10.40
N PHE A 307 23.22 17.68 -9.12
CA PHE A 307 21.88 17.89 -8.58
C PHE A 307 21.23 19.19 -9.13
N THR A 308 22.02 20.06 -9.76
CA THR A 308 21.61 21.32 -10.39
C THR A 308 20.57 21.15 -11.49
N ILE A 309 20.45 19.97 -12.09
CA ILE A 309 19.43 19.68 -13.12
C ILE A 309 18.05 19.43 -12.48
N LEU A 310 17.97 19.01 -11.21
CA LEU A 310 16.73 18.74 -10.49
C LEU A 310 16.33 19.87 -9.53
N THR A 311 17.27 20.67 -9.09
CA THR A 311 17.03 21.88 -8.35
C THR A 311 17.26 23.04 -9.29
N VAL A 312 16.21 23.55 -9.90
CA VAL A 312 16.24 24.87 -10.50
C VAL A 312 16.70 25.82 -9.40
N ASN A 313 17.90 26.39 -9.58
CA ASN A 313 18.42 27.39 -8.69
C ASN A 313 17.36 28.45 -8.43
N GLY A 314 16.83 28.48 -7.23
CA GLY A 314 16.14 29.62 -6.72
C GLY A 314 17.18 30.66 -6.33
#